data_07d2a66c281659921eb7448019007d59
#
_entry.id   07d2a66c281659921eb7448019007d59
#
_cell.length_a   1.000
_cell.length_b   1.000
_cell.length_c   1.000
_cell.angle_alpha   90.00
_cell.angle_beta   90.00
_cell.angle_gamma   90.00
#
_symmetry.space_group_name_H-M   'P 1'
#
loop_
_entity.id
_entity.type
_entity.pdbx_description
1 polymer ?
#
loop_
_entity_poly.entity_id
_entity_poly.type
_entity_poly.pdbx_seq_one_letter_code
_entity_poly.pdbx_strand_id
1 'polypeptide(L)'
;MPAAKWRGGQLVLRPGNASLQEKIWPIETFFHKIVMIRNRLRTFEQHVNSMDLPEDVKIRLQGYITGCYGTLTSFNVLFADERDQFKGAGGD
;
A
#
# COMPACT_ATOMS: atom_id res chain seq x y z
N MET A 1 -12.76 -0.08 3.18
CA MET A 1 -13.21 1.07 4.01
C MET A 1 -12.07 1.61 4.83
N PRO A 2 -11.87 2.92 4.86
CA PRO A 2 -10.90 3.48 5.79
C PRO A 2 -11.41 3.34 7.23
N ALA A 3 -10.47 3.34 8.18
CA ALA A 3 -10.83 3.31 9.59
C ALA A 3 -11.69 4.54 9.94
N ALA A 4 -12.65 4.36 10.84
CA ALA A 4 -13.63 5.41 11.16
C ALA A 4 -12.97 6.73 11.57
N LYS A 5 -11.85 6.65 12.29
CA LYS A 5 -11.17 7.86 12.78
C LYS A 5 -10.57 8.70 11.67
N TRP A 6 -10.41 8.16 10.46
CA TRP A 6 -9.84 8.90 9.33
C TRP A 6 -10.88 9.46 8.37
N ARG A 7 -12.12 8.98 8.46
CA ARG A 7 -13.16 9.39 7.51
C ARG A 7 -13.41 10.88 7.58
N GLY A 8 -13.46 11.52 6.42
CA GLY A 8 -13.63 12.96 6.32
C GLY A 8 -12.38 13.77 6.65
N GLY A 9 -11.27 13.09 6.92
CA GLY A 9 -10.01 13.74 7.24
C GLY A 9 -9.22 14.13 6.00
N GLN A 10 -8.01 14.62 6.23
CA GLN A 10 -7.14 15.11 5.17
C GLN A 10 -5.72 14.58 5.35
N LEU A 11 -5.07 14.30 4.21
CA LEU A 11 -3.62 14.10 4.18
C LEU A 11 -3.00 15.44 3.79
N VAL A 12 -2.14 15.98 4.62
CA VAL A 12 -1.54 17.29 4.40
C VAL A 12 -0.03 17.14 4.22
N LEU A 13 0.46 17.58 3.07
CA LEU A 13 1.90 17.69 2.84
C LEU A 13 2.28 19.14 3.10
N ARG A 14 3.03 19.35 4.18
CA ARG A 14 3.42 20.69 4.61
C ARG A 14 4.88 20.93 4.24
N PRO A 15 5.16 21.97 3.44
CA PRO A 15 6.56 22.29 3.11
C PRO A 15 7.35 22.67 4.35
N GLY A 16 8.67 22.43 4.30
CA GLY A 16 9.56 22.88 5.36
C GLY A 16 9.62 24.38 5.50
N ASN A 17 9.42 25.10 4.39
CA ASN A 17 9.34 26.55 4.37
C ASN A 17 7.88 26.95 4.51
N ALA A 18 7.54 27.62 5.62
CA ALA A 18 6.16 27.97 5.94
C ALA A 18 5.52 28.96 4.96
N SER A 19 6.33 29.66 4.15
CA SER A 19 5.80 30.60 3.14
C SER A 19 5.28 29.89 1.90
N LEU A 20 5.56 28.58 1.72
CA LEU A 20 5.10 27.81 0.59
C LEU A 20 3.75 27.17 0.88
N GLN A 21 3.01 26.90 -0.18
CA GLN A 21 1.65 26.38 -0.06
C GLN A 21 1.64 24.89 0.27
N GLU A 22 0.76 24.50 1.18
CA GLU A 22 0.54 23.10 1.50
C GLU A 22 -0.19 22.38 0.37
N LYS A 23 0.05 21.07 0.25
CA LYS A 23 -0.73 20.20 -0.61
C LYS A 23 -1.67 19.37 0.26
N ILE A 24 -2.95 19.42 -0.04
CA ILE A 24 -3.97 18.73 0.76
C ILE A 24 -4.74 17.76 -0.14
N TRP A 25 -4.89 16.54 0.33
CA TRP A 25 -5.74 15.54 -0.29
C TRP A 25 -6.79 15.06 0.71
N PRO A 26 -8.06 14.89 0.29
CA PRO A 26 -9.00 14.16 1.14
C PRO A 26 -8.44 12.77 1.46
N ILE A 27 -8.64 12.32 2.69
CA ILE A 27 -8.09 11.03 3.11
C ILE A 27 -8.67 9.89 2.24
N GLU A 28 -9.94 10.00 1.84
CA GLU A 28 -10.58 8.98 1.00
C GLU A 28 -9.89 8.86 -0.36
N THR A 29 -9.44 9.96 -0.94
CA THR A 29 -8.71 9.95 -2.21
C THR A 29 -7.37 9.23 -2.05
N PHE A 30 -6.63 9.57 -1.00
CA PHE A 30 -5.35 8.92 -0.71
C PHE A 30 -5.55 7.43 -0.42
N PHE A 31 -6.53 7.11 0.41
CA PHE A 31 -6.85 5.72 0.76
C PHE A 31 -7.17 4.90 -0.48
N HIS A 32 -7.95 5.48 -1.42
CA HIS A 32 -8.27 4.79 -2.67
C HIS A 32 -7.01 4.40 -3.45
N LYS A 33 -6.02 5.30 -3.50
CA LYS A 33 -4.76 5.00 -4.18
C LYS A 33 -4.03 3.84 -3.51
N ILE A 34 -4.04 3.80 -2.18
CA ILE A 34 -3.40 2.72 -1.43
C ILE A 34 -4.10 1.39 -1.71
N VAL A 35 -5.44 1.38 -1.74
CA VAL A 35 -6.21 0.17 -2.05
C VAL A 35 -5.92 -0.31 -3.47
N MET A 36 -5.79 0.61 -4.42
CA MET A 36 -5.48 0.26 -5.80
C MET A 36 -4.11 -0.40 -5.91
N ILE A 37 -3.10 0.13 -5.22
CA ILE A 37 -1.76 -0.47 -5.22
C ILE A 37 -1.84 -1.89 -4.65
N ARG A 38 -2.56 -2.07 -3.54
CA ARG A 38 -2.75 -3.40 -2.94
C ARG A 38 -3.36 -4.37 -3.95
N ASN A 39 -4.43 -3.95 -4.60
CA ASN A 39 -5.14 -4.82 -5.53
C ASN A 39 -4.29 -5.17 -6.75
N ARG A 40 -3.52 -4.21 -7.26
CA ARG A 40 -2.62 -4.44 -8.40
C ARG A 40 -1.49 -5.40 -8.03
N LEU A 41 -0.94 -5.26 -6.84
CA LEU A 41 0.10 -6.18 -6.36
C LEU A 41 -0.45 -7.59 -6.18
N ARG A 42 -1.68 -7.73 -5.66
CA ARG A 42 -2.32 -9.04 -5.52
C ARG A 42 -2.55 -9.69 -6.88
N THR A 43 -2.99 -8.90 -7.86
CA THR A 43 -3.17 -9.39 -9.22
C THR A 43 -1.84 -9.85 -9.82
N PHE A 44 -0.80 -9.05 -9.64
CA PHE A 44 0.54 -9.39 -10.12
C PHE A 44 1.04 -10.68 -9.47
N GLU A 45 0.84 -10.82 -8.17
CA GLU A 45 1.23 -12.03 -7.45
C GLU A 45 0.50 -13.27 -7.99
N GLN A 46 -0.79 -13.14 -8.25
CA GLN A 46 -1.57 -14.24 -8.82
C GLN A 46 -1.04 -14.66 -10.21
N HIS A 47 -0.67 -13.68 -11.03
CA HIS A 47 -0.10 -13.96 -12.33
C HIS A 47 1.25 -14.67 -12.23
N VAL A 48 2.12 -14.21 -11.35
CA VAL A 48 3.43 -14.85 -11.12
C VAL A 48 3.23 -16.29 -10.67
N ASN A 49 2.30 -16.51 -9.73
CA ASN A 49 2.05 -17.84 -9.20
C ASN A 49 1.47 -18.81 -10.25
N SER A 50 0.79 -18.28 -11.27
CA SER A 50 0.18 -19.11 -12.32
C SER A 50 1.11 -19.34 -13.51
N MET A 51 2.24 -18.64 -13.57
CA MET A 51 3.19 -18.79 -14.67
C MET A 51 4.02 -20.05 -14.51
N ASP A 52 4.34 -20.67 -15.65
CA ASP A 52 5.24 -21.82 -15.68
C ASP A 52 6.68 -21.31 -15.73
N LEU A 53 7.21 -20.96 -14.55
CA LEU A 53 8.55 -20.40 -14.40
C LEU A 53 9.45 -21.37 -13.65
N PRO A 54 10.77 -21.32 -13.88
CA PRO A 54 11.70 -22.04 -13.02
C PRO A 54 11.50 -21.61 -11.55
N GLU A 55 11.64 -22.57 -10.65
CA GLU A 55 11.31 -22.34 -9.23
C GLU A 55 12.14 -21.19 -8.62
N ASP A 56 13.43 -21.11 -8.96
CA ASP A 56 14.30 -20.05 -8.46
C ASP A 56 13.86 -18.67 -8.94
N VAL A 57 13.37 -18.57 -10.18
CA VAL A 57 12.84 -17.30 -10.71
C VAL A 57 11.57 -16.92 -10.00
N LYS A 58 10.66 -17.88 -9.80
CA LYS A 58 9.39 -17.64 -9.13
C LYS A 58 9.61 -17.15 -7.69
N ILE A 59 10.51 -17.80 -6.97
CA ILE A 59 10.85 -17.41 -5.60
C ILE A 59 11.40 -15.99 -5.56
N ARG A 60 12.25 -15.63 -6.51
CA ARG A 60 12.82 -14.27 -6.59
C ARG A 60 11.72 -13.24 -6.82
N LEU A 61 10.81 -13.49 -7.76
CA LEU A 61 9.71 -12.56 -8.03
C LEU A 61 8.78 -12.43 -6.83
N GLN A 62 8.46 -13.53 -6.18
CA GLN A 62 7.64 -13.51 -4.97
C GLN A 62 8.32 -12.71 -3.86
N GLY A 63 9.65 -12.77 -3.77
CA GLY A 63 10.42 -11.99 -2.81
C GLY A 63 10.27 -10.49 -3.03
N TYR A 64 10.29 -10.05 -4.29
CA TYR A 64 10.09 -8.64 -4.62
C TYR A 64 8.69 -8.18 -4.24
N ILE A 65 7.68 -9.00 -4.50
CA ILE A 65 6.29 -8.69 -4.15
C ILE A 65 6.13 -8.59 -2.64
N THR A 66 6.68 -9.55 -1.91
CA THR A 66 6.65 -9.56 -0.44
C THR A 66 7.32 -8.31 0.12
N GLY A 67 8.44 -7.90 -0.50
CA GLY A 67 9.13 -6.65 -0.12
C GLY A 67 8.24 -5.43 -0.31
N CYS A 68 7.48 -5.38 -1.41
CA CYS A 68 6.54 -4.28 -1.64
C CYS A 68 5.47 -4.23 -0.54
N TYR A 69 4.91 -5.39 -0.21
CA TYR A 69 3.92 -5.46 0.88
C TYR A 69 4.53 -5.00 2.20
N GLY A 70 5.77 -5.43 2.49
CA GLY A 70 6.46 -5.03 3.72
C GLY A 70 6.61 -3.52 3.83
N THR A 71 7.03 -2.87 2.74
CA THR A 71 7.15 -1.41 2.70
C THR A 71 5.80 -0.73 2.93
N LEU A 72 4.74 -1.29 2.37
CA LEU A 72 3.40 -0.69 2.44
C LEU A 72 2.69 -0.91 3.76
N THR A 73 3.24 -1.72 4.67
CA THR A 73 2.63 -1.95 6.00
C THR A 73 2.48 -0.65 6.79
N SER A 74 3.28 0.38 6.50
CA SER A 74 3.14 1.70 7.13
C SER A 74 1.75 2.29 6.93
N PHE A 75 1.06 1.91 5.85
CA PHE A 75 -0.28 2.42 5.55
C PHE A 75 -1.40 1.57 6.15
N ASN A 76 -1.07 0.51 6.89
CA ASN A 76 -2.08 -0.35 7.49
C ASN A 76 -2.96 0.41 8.48
N VAL A 77 -2.46 1.49 9.07
CA VAL A 77 -3.22 2.34 9.98
C VAL A 77 -4.47 2.92 9.35
N LEU A 78 -4.52 2.99 8.01
CA LEU A 78 -5.67 3.56 7.29
C LEU A 78 -6.86 2.62 7.18
N PHE A 79 -6.63 1.31 7.32
CA PHE A 79 -7.66 0.30 7.06
C PHE A 79 -8.54 0.07 8.28
N ALA A 80 -9.85 -0.04 8.05
CA ALA A 80 -10.79 -0.41 9.10
C ALA A 80 -10.66 -1.88 9.49
N ASP A 81 -10.36 -2.75 8.52
CA ASP A 81 -10.36 -4.19 8.69
C ASP A 81 -8.94 -4.72 8.54
N GLU A 82 -8.47 -5.45 9.56
CA GLU A 82 -7.16 -6.07 9.54
C GLU A 82 -6.95 -7.00 8.34
N ARG A 83 -8.03 -7.63 7.86
CA ARG A 83 -7.95 -8.54 6.72
C ARG A 83 -7.59 -7.82 5.42
N ASP A 84 -7.82 -6.52 5.35
CA ASP A 84 -7.54 -5.72 4.17
C ASP A 84 -6.12 -5.16 4.17
N GLN A 85 -5.40 -5.27 5.27
CA GLN A 85 -4.07 -4.70 5.46
C GLN A 85 -3.02 -5.41 4.64
N PHE A 86 -1.92 -4.72 4.40
CA PHE A 86 -0.74 -5.31 3.78
C PHE A 86 -0.08 -6.27 4.76
N LYS A 87 0.39 -7.40 4.24
CA LYS A 87 1.13 -8.39 5.02
C LYS A 87 2.36 -8.79 4.23
N GLY A 88 3.52 -8.52 4.80
CA GLY A 88 4.77 -8.84 4.15
C GLY A 88 5.86 -9.03 5.17
N ALA A 89 6.97 -9.60 4.73
CA ALA A 89 8.14 -9.80 5.58
C ALA A 89 8.90 -8.48 5.68
N GLY A 90 9.31 -8.15 6.89
CA GLY A 90 10.13 -6.98 7.14
C GLY A 90 9.36 -5.70 6.91
N GLY A 91 9.15 -4.92 7.90
CA GLY A 91 8.48 -3.64 7.78
C GLY A 91 9.33 -2.64 7.03
N ASP A 92 8.70 -1.70 6.44
CA ASP A 92 9.25 -0.50 5.79
C ASP A 92 10.71 -0.59 5.39
#